data_b8f6e3cbcd53ca5c2a1044835fe9c934
#
_entry.id   b8f6e3cbcd53ca5c2a1044835fe9c934
#
_cell.length_a   1.000
_cell.length_b   1.000
_cell.length_c   1.000
_cell.angle_alpha   90.00
_cell.angle_beta   90.00
_cell.angle_gamma   90.00
#
_symmetry.space_group_name_H-M   'P 1'
#
loop_
_entity.id
_entity.type
_entity.pdbx_description
1 polymer ?
#
loop_
_entity_poly.entity_id
_entity_poly.type
_entity_poly.pdbx_seq_one_letter_code
_entity_poly.pdbx_strand_id
1 'polypeptide(L)'
;GDSHSVVANSPYLEVFRKHGIEVLLMSDRIDEWMMGYLSEFDGKSFQDVARGDLDLSAIIGEDDESDKDSKSKAKKKDQTAEDALLDRVKGLLEAKVEAVKSTSRLTTSPACLVVGQDDMGEQMRKIMQAAGQAVPETKPILELNMEHPLVAKLVDEKDDENAGRLASVLFDQAALSAGRQLENPAQFVQELNKLMFQ
;
A
#
# COMPACT_ATOMS: atom_id res chain seq x y z
N GLY A 1 -8.20 -16.73 -7.07
CA GLY A 1 -8.18 -15.28 -7.21
C GLY A 1 -9.19 -14.64 -6.27
N ASP A 2 -8.96 -13.41 -5.93
CA ASP A 2 -9.97 -12.60 -5.25
C ASP A 2 -11.13 -12.36 -6.21
N SER A 3 -12.35 -12.16 -5.68
CA SER A 3 -13.47 -11.90 -6.58
C SER A 3 -13.21 -10.64 -7.41
N HIS A 4 -13.73 -10.59 -8.64
CA HIS A 4 -13.63 -9.40 -9.52
C HIS A 4 -14.04 -8.11 -8.80
N SER A 5 -15.06 -8.17 -7.94
CA SER A 5 -15.50 -7.02 -7.13
C SER A 5 -14.42 -6.51 -6.17
N VAL A 6 -13.66 -7.40 -5.54
CA VAL A 6 -12.57 -7.02 -4.63
C VAL A 6 -11.42 -6.38 -5.41
N VAL A 7 -11.01 -7.00 -6.51
CA VAL A 7 -9.94 -6.47 -7.37
C VAL A 7 -10.35 -5.11 -7.95
N ALA A 8 -11.59 -4.99 -8.42
CA ALA A 8 -12.11 -3.74 -8.98
C ALA A 8 -12.18 -2.59 -7.97
N ASN A 9 -12.27 -2.84 -6.67
CA ASN A 9 -12.29 -1.81 -5.63
C ASN A 9 -10.96 -1.67 -4.88
N SER A 10 -9.89 -2.22 -5.43
CA SER A 10 -8.56 -2.17 -4.82
C SER A 10 -8.00 -0.73 -4.76
N PRO A 11 -7.36 -0.33 -3.64
CA PRO A 11 -6.66 0.95 -3.52
C PRO A 11 -5.56 1.15 -4.57
N TYR A 12 -4.95 0.07 -5.05
CA TYR A 12 -3.92 0.15 -6.08
C TYR A 12 -4.39 0.76 -7.41
N LEU A 13 -5.71 0.81 -7.63
CA LEU A 13 -6.32 1.36 -8.85
C LEU A 13 -6.65 2.86 -8.75
N GLU A 14 -6.52 3.48 -7.58
CA GLU A 14 -6.99 4.85 -7.35
C GLU A 14 -6.33 5.85 -8.30
N VAL A 15 -5.00 5.87 -8.35
CA VAL A 15 -4.25 6.78 -9.21
C VAL A 15 -4.52 6.55 -10.70
N PHE A 16 -4.64 5.28 -11.13
CA PHE A 16 -4.92 4.95 -12.53
C PHE A 16 -6.30 5.44 -12.95
N ARG A 17 -7.31 5.30 -12.08
CA ARG A 17 -8.65 5.84 -12.33
C ARG A 17 -8.66 7.36 -12.40
N LYS A 18 -7.93 8.03 -11.50
CA LYS A 18 -7.79 9.49 -11.51
C LYS A 18 -7.26 9.99 -12.85
N HIS A 19 -6.32 9.27 -13.45
CA HIS A 19 -5.68 9.64 -14.72
C HIS A 19 -6.29 8.96 -15.95
N GLY A 20 -7.39 8.20 -15.80
CA GLY A 20 -8.08 7.52 -16.92
C GLY A 20 -7.25 6.42 -17.58
N ILE A 21 -6.31 5.81 -16.84
CA ILE A 21 -5.45 4.75 -17.33
C ILE A 21 -6.12 3.40 -17.12
N GLU A 22 -6.18 2.60 -18.18
CA GLU A 22 -6.76 1.26 -18.12
C GLU A 22 -5.83 0.28 -17.42
N VAL A 23 -6.39 -0.55 -16.53
CA VAL A 23 -5.70 -1.62 -15.81
C VAL A 23 -6.43 -2.94 -16.04
N LEU A 24 -5.68 -3.97 -16.42
CA LEU A 24 -6.22 -5.32 -16.57
C LEU A 24 -6.48 -5.93 -15.20
N LEU A 25 -7.73 -6.33 -14.95
CA LEU A 25 -8.14 -6.95 -13.68
C LEU A 25 -8.04 -8.47 -13.80
N MET A 26 -6.95 -9.02 -13.27
CA MET A 26 -6.64 -10.45 -13.30
C MET A 26 -7.21 -11.11 -12.05
N SER A 27 -8.42 -11.69 -12.16
CA SER A 27 -9.16 -12.25 -11.01
C SER A 27 -9.24 -13.77 -11.01
N ASP A 28 -8.82 -14.45 -12.06
CA ASP A 28 -8.83 -15.90 -12.14
C ASP A 28 -7.58 -16.54 -11.51
N ARG A 29 -7.71 -17.75 -11.01
CA ARG A 29 -6.60 -18.48 -10.39
C ARG A 29 -5.47 -18.80 -11.35
N ILE A 30 -5.79 -18.92 -12.65
CA ILE A 30 -4.83 -19.22 -13.71
C ILE A 30 -3.97 -17.99 -14.06
N ASP A 31 -4.43 -16.79 -13.78
CA ASP A 31 -3.79 -15.55 -14.20
C ASP A 31 -2.37 -15.42 -13.67
N GLU A 32 -2.13 -15.77 -12.40
CA GLU A 32 -0.81 -15.78 -11.78
C GLU A 32 0.17 -16.67 -12.55
N TRP A 33 -0.29 -17.86 -12.95
CA TRP A 33 0.52 -18.79 -13.74
C TRP A 33 0.75 -18.26 -15.15
N MET A 34 -0.27 -17.71 -15.78
CA MET A 34 -0.19 -17.13 -17.10
C MET A 34 0.83 -15.99 -17.13
N MET A 35 0.77 -15.08 -16.15
CA MET A 35 1.69 -13.93 -16.05
C MET A 35 3.14 -14.34 -15.78
N GLY A 36 3.38 -15.54 -15.21
CA GLY A 36 4.71 -16.12 -15.08
C GLY A 36 5.36 -16.49 -16.42
N TYR A 37 4.55 -16.71 -17.46
CA TYR A 37 5.02 -17.07 -18.81
C TYR A 37 4.81 -15.94 -19.82
N LEU A 38 3.80 -15.11 -19.62
CA LEU A 38 3.47 -13.97 -20.49
C LEU A 38 3.98 -12.68 -19.83
N SER A 39 5.23 -12.34 -20.08
CA SER A 39 5.87 -11.15 -19.50
C SER A 39 5.65 -9.88 -20.34
N GLU A 40 5.30 -10.05 -21.64
CA GLU A 40 5.11 -8.94 -22.57
C GLU A 40 4.02 -9.21 -23.59
N PHE A 41 3.45 -8.17 -24.14
CA PHE A 41 2.52 -8.21 -25.27
C PHE A 41 2.81 -7.06 -26.22
N ASP A 42 2.96 -7.36 -27.52
CA ASP A 42 3.27 -6.37 -28.56
C ASP A 42 4.48 -5.48 -28.22
N GLY A 43 5.55 -6.10 -27.66
CA GLY A 43 6.79 -5.42 -27.26
C GLY A 43 6.66 -4.54 -26.00
N LYS A 44 5.56 -4.61 -25.27
CA LYS A 44 5.32 -3.91 -24.01
C LYS A 44 5.29 -4.89 -22.84
N SER A 45 6.10 -4.65 -21.83
CA SER A 45 6.12 -5.47 -20.62
C SER A 45 4.91 -5.23 -19.73
N PHE A 46 4.36 -6.29 -19.16
CA PHE A 46 3.35 -6.18 -18.11
C PHE A 46 4.00 -5.74 -16.79
N GLN A 47 3.27 -4.94 -16.04
CA GLN A 47 3.67 -4.51 -14.70
C GLN A 47 2.53 -4.77 -13.70
N ASP A 48 2.89 -5.28 -12.53
CA ASP A 48 1.95 -5.53 -11.44
C ASP A 48 1.75 -4.24 -10.63
N VAL A 49 0.55 -3.68 -10.65
CA VAL A 49 0.21 -2.43 -9.96
C VAL A 49 0.23 -2.55 -8.43
N ALA A 50 0.27 -3.76 -7.87
CA ALA A 50 0.38 -4.00 -6.43
C ALA A 50 1.83 -4.01 -5.92
N ARG A 51 2.83 -3.86 -6.81
CA ARG A 51 4.25 -3.82 -6.40
C ARG A 51 4.70 -2.42 -6.01
N GLY A 52 5.64 -2.37 -5.06
CA GLY A 52 6.09 -1.13 -4.44
C GLY A 52 7.04 -0.28 -5.28
N ASP A 53 7.60 -0.83 -6.34
CA ASP A 53 8.60 -0.20 -7.21
C ASP A 53 8.05 0.25 -8.56
N LEU A 54 6.72 0.31 -8.69
CA LEU A 54 6.06 0.81 -9.89
C LEU A 54 6.39 2.29 -10.10
N ASP A 55 7.02 2.60 -11.24
CA ASP A 55 7.29 3.99 -11.62
C ASP A 55 6.02 4.66 -12.15
N LEU A 56 5.31 5.31 -11.25
CA LEU A 56 4.08 6.03 -11.56
C LEU A 56 4.34 7.26 -12.44
N SER A 57 5.50 7.92 -12.32
CA SER A 57 5.83 9.11 -13.11
C SER A 57 5.98 8.78 -14.58
N ALA A 58 6.56 7.63 -14.90
CA ALA A 58 6.67 7.14 -16.27
C ALA A 58 5.32 6.74 -16.89
N ILE A 59 4.34 6.34 -16.05
CA ILE A 59 3.03 5.86 -16.51
C ILE A 59 2.04 7.01 -16.65
N ILE A 60 2.04 7.95 -15.69
CA ILE A 60 1.06 9.05 -15.61
C ILE A 60 1.47 10.21 -16.52
N GLY A 61 2.76 10.31 -16.87
CA GLY A 61 3.32 11.44 -17.60
C GLY A 61 3.60 12.65 -16.71
N GLU A 62 4.37 13.61 -17.21
CA GLU A 62 4.78 14.80 -16.46
C GLU A 62 3.69 15.90 -16.39
N ASP A 63 2.46 15.61 -16.75
CA ASP A 63 1.39 16.62 -16.89
C ASP A 63 0.91 17.27 -15.58
N ASP A 64 1.39 16.81 -14.43
CA ASP A 64 1.09 17.43 -13.11
C ASP A 64 2.21 18.44 -12.68
N GLU A 65 3.02 18.94 -13.62
CA GLU A 65 4.07 19.93 -13.33
C GLU A 65 3.58 21.39 -13.11
N SER A 66 2.28 21.64 -12.99
CA SER A 66 1.78 23.02 -12.88
C SER A 66 2.12 23.77 -11.57
N ASP A 67 2.93 23.18 -10.66
CA ASP A 67 3.22 23.81 -9.36
C ASP A 67 4.71 23.81 -8.92
N LYS A 68 5.65 23.70 -9.87
CA LYS A 68 7.09 23.56 -9.52
C LYS A 68 7.84 24.86 -9.19
N ASP A 69 7.32 26.04 -9.45
CA ASP A 69 8.11 27.27 -9.35
C ASP A 69 8.08 28.03 -8.02
N SER A 70 7.31 27.63 -7.02
CA SER A 70 7.22 28.35 -5.74
C SER A 70 7.62 27.56 -4.47
N LYS A 71 8.08 26.32 -4.57
CA LYS A 71 8.21 25.41 -3.41
C LYS A 71 9.62 24.96 -3.02
N SER A 72 10.71 25.52 -3.53
CA SER A 72 12.05 24.93 -3.31
C SER A 72 12.62 25.07 -1.88
N LYS A 73 12.06 25.91 -1.01
CA LYS A 73 12.48 26.04 0.41
C LYS A 73 11.48 25.39 1.39
N ALA A 74 10.21 25.32 1.06
CA ALA A 74 9.20 24.60 1.84
C ALA A 74 9.40 23.08 1.73
N LYS A 75 9.69 22.55 0.52
CA LYS A 75 9.90 21.12 0.27
C LYS A 75 10.97 20.45 1.14
N LYS A 76 12.08 21.15 1.51
CA LYS A 76 13.12 20.55 2.37
C LYS A 76 12.68 20.36 3.82
N LYS A 77 11.79 21.23 4.32
CA LYS A 77 11.31 21.15 5.72
C LYS A 77 10.15 20.16 5.84
N ASP A 78 9.31 20.07 4.82
CA ASP A 78 8.23 19.08 4.73
C ASP A 78 8.83 17.66 4.56
N GLN A 79 9.85 17.49 3.73
CA GLN A 79 10.51 16.20 3.51
C GLN A 79 11.18 15.65 4.77
N THR A 80 11.81 16.52 5.59
CA THR A 80 12.41 16.09 6.85
C THR A 80 11.37 15.66 7.89
N ALA A 81 10.21 16.31 7.90
CA ALA A 81 9.08 15.94 8.78
C ALA A 81 8.40 14.64 8.31
N GLU A 82 8.29 14.47 7.00
CA GLU A 82 7.79 13.26 6.37
C GLU A 82 8.69 12.07 6.68
N ASP A 83 10.01 12.19 6.45
CA ASP A 83 10.99 11.13 6.75
C ASP A 83 10.94 10.72 8.23
N ALA A 84 10.86 11.71 9.14
CA ALA A 84 10.75 11.45 10.58
C ALA A 84 9.46 10.69 10.95
N LEU A 85 8.33 11.00 10.30
CA LEU A 85 7.09 10.24 10.47
C LEU A 85 7.24 8.81 9.99
N LEU A 86 7.79 8.61 8.78
CA LEU A 86 7.96 7.29 8.20
C LEU A 86 8.85 6.41 9.07
N ASP A 87 9.94 6.96 9.59
CA ASP A 87 10.83 6.26 10.53
C ASP A 87 10.14 5.95 11.86
N ARG A 88 9.34 6.88 12.40
CA ARG A 88 8.54 6.66 13.61
C ARG A 88 7.54 5.51 13.42
N VAL A 89 6.76 5.55 12.33
CA VAL A 89 5.78 4.50 12.02
C VAL A 89 6.48 3.16 11.80
N LYS A 90 7.63 3.14 11.13
CA LYS A 90 8.44 1.93 10.98
C LYS A 90 8.86 1.36 12.33
N GLY A 91 9.30 2.19 13.27
CA GLY A 91 9.64 1.76 14.63
C GLY A 91 8.44 1.18 15.38
N LEU A 92 7.26 1.81 15.27
CA LEU A 92 6.02 1.33 15.91
C LEU A 92 5.50 0.00 15.31
N LEU A 93 5.82 -0.28 14.04
CA LEU A 93 5.38 -1.47 13.30
C LEU A 93 6.53 -2.43 12.94
N GLU A 94 7.70 -2.33 13.59
CA GLU A 94 8.93 -3.07 13.26
C GLU A 94 8.71 -4.59 13.08
N ALA A 95 7.82 -5.18 13.89
CA ALA A 95 7.49 -6.60 13.81
C ALA A 95 6.67 -6.94 12.52
N LYS A 96 5.91 -5.99 11.97
CA LYS A 96 4.90 -6.22 10.93
C LYS A 96 5.35 -5.77 9.54
N VAL A 97 6.24 -4.79 9.41
CA VAL A 97 6.63 -4.19 8.14
C VAL A 97 8.14 -4.28 7.89
N GLU A 98 8.54 -4.37 6.65
CA GLU A 98 9.94 -4.24 6.23
C GLU A 98 10.34 -2.77 6.16
N ALA A 99 9.49 -1.96 5.57
CA ALA A 99 9.69 -0.53 5.41
C ALA A 99 8.35 0.22 5.44
N VAL A 100 8.42 1.53 5.70
CA VAL A 100 7.30 2.47 5.53
C VAL A 100 7.74 3.53 4.54
N LYS A 101 6.89 3.84 3.56
CA LYS A 101 7.19 4.81 2.50
C LYS A 101 5.98 5.71 2.27
N SER A 102 6.21 6.92 1.78
CA SER A 102 5.15 7.74 1.21
C SER A 102 4.82 7.28 -0.21
N THR A 103 3.59 7.53 -0.65
CA THR A 103 3.14 7.14 -1.98
C THR A 103 2.19 8.17 -2.59
N SER A 104 2.28 8.33 -3.90
CA SER A 104 1.32 9.10 -4.71
C SER A 104 0.27 8.24 -5.40
N ARG A 105 0.30 6.90 -5.21
CA ARG A 105 -0.68 5.99 -5.84
C ARG A 105 -2.07 6.05 -5.21
N LEU A 106 -2.15 6.51 -3.96
CA LEU A 106 -3.39 6.62 -3.21
C LEU A 106 -3.98 8.02 -3.33
N THR A 107 -5.28 8.11 -3.54
CA THR A 107 -6.01 9.37 -3.62
C THR A 107 -7.08 9.51 -2.54
N THR A 108 -7.68 8.40 -2.14
CA THR A 108 -8.76 8.35 -1.13
C THR A 108 -8.43 7.43 0.04
N SER A 109 -7.59 6.44 -0.16
CA SER A 109 -7.17 5.51 0.91
C SER A 109 -5.99 6.08 1.70
N PRO A 110 -5.90 5.83 3.03
CA PRO A 110 -4.81 6.32 3.87
C PRO A 110 -3.51 5.55 3.69
N ALA A 111 -3.61 4.25 3.38
CA ALA A 111 -2.48 3.36 3.31
C ALA A 111 -2.76 2.15 2.41
N CYS A 112 -1.70 1.55 1.88
CA CYS A 112 -1.73 0.23 1.25
C CYS A 112 -0.49 -0.58 1.60
N LEU A 113 -0.57 -1.91 1.42
CA LEU A 113 0.57 -2.81 1.58
C LEU A 113 1.07 -3.23 0.20
N VAL A 114 2.34 -3.06 -0.04
CA VAL A 114 2.99 -3.53 -1.28
C VAL A 114 4.07 -4.56 -0.95
N VAL A 115 4.36 -5.40 -1.93
CA VAL A 115 5.45 -6.37 -1.87
C VAL A 115 6.62 -5.89 -2.70
N GLY A 116 7.84 -6.31 -2.35
CA GLY A 116 9.03 -6.03 -3.16
C GLY A 116 8.97 -6.73 -4.52
N GLN A 117 9.88 -6.34 -5.44
CA GLN A 117 9.94 -6.93 -6.79
C GLN A 117 10.19 -8.44 -6.76
N ASP A 118 11.09 -8.86 -5.89
CA ASP A 118 11.54 -10.25 -5.79
C ASP A 118 10.66 -11.09 -4.85
N ASP A 119 9.69 -10.44 -4.19
CA ASP A 119 8.81 -11.13 -3.26
C ASP A 119 7.69 -11.88 -3.99
N MET A 120 7.27 -12.96 -3.36
CA MET A 120 6.14 -13.75 -3.81
C MET A 120 4.84 -12.93 -3.72
N GLY A 121 4.11 -12.84 -4.83
CA GLY A 121 2.81 -12.19 -4.88
C GLY A 121 1.80 -12.82 -3.91
N GLU A 122 0.82 -12.03 -3.46
CA GLU A 122 -0.16 -12.46 -2.46
C GLU A 122 -0.98 -13.68 -2.92
N GLN A 123 -1.29 -13.77 -4.21
CA GLN A 123 -2.02 -14.91 -4.78
C GLN A 123 -1.20 -16.21 -4.68
N MET A 124 0.08 -16.15 -5.02
CA MET A 124 0.96 -17.32 -4.92
C MET A 124 1.12 -17.77 -3.46
N ARG A 125 1.22 -16.81 -2.51
CA ARG A 125 1.21 -17.09 -1.08
C ARG A 125 -0.04 -17.85 -0.66
N LYS A 126 -1.22 -17.40 -1.07
CA LYS A 126 -2.51 -18.06 -0.80
C LYS A 126 -2.56 -19.48 -1.38
N ILE A 127 -2.06 -19.68 -2.59
CA ILE A 127 -1.99 -21.00 -3.24
C ILE A 127 -1.08 -21.95 -2.46
N MET A 128 0.11 -21.49 -2.06
CA MET A 128 1.05 -22.32 -1.29
C MET A 128 0.51 -22.66 0.10
N GLN A 129 -0.09 -21.69 0.79
CA GLN A 129 -0.75 -21.93 2.08
C GLN A 129 -1.87 -22.95 1.96
N ALA A 130 -2.73 -22.84 0.95
CA ALA A 130 -3.80 -23.79 0.68
C ALA A 130 -3.28 -25.20 0.34
N ALA A 131 -2.09 -25.31 -0.26
CA ALA A 131 -1.40 -26.56 -0.52
C ALA A 131 -0.63 -27.13 0.70
N GLY A 132 -0.68 -26.42 1.86
CA GLY A 132 0.04 -26.85 3.06
C GLY A 132 1.56 -26.69 2.97
N GLN A 133 2.06 -25.89 2.03
CA GLN A 133 3.47 -25.61 1.88
C GLN A 133 3.89 -24.44 2.78
N ALA A 134 5.12 -24.51 3.31
CA ALA A 134 5.70 -23.42 4.06
C ALA A 134 5.88 -22.20 3.12
N VAL A 135 5.30 -21.08 3.51
CA VAL A 135 5.45 -19.80 2.81
C VAL A 135 6.49 -18.98 3.55
N PRO A 136 7.49 -18.41 2.87
CA PRO A 136 8.43 -17.49 3.51
C PRO A 136 7.68 -16.33 4.17
N GLU A 137 8.03 -16.00 5.41
CA GLU A 137 7.52 -14.83 6.09
C GLU A 137 8.25 -13.59 5.54
N THR A 138 7.69 -12.97 4.51
CA THR A 138 8.15 -11.67 4.04
C THR A 138 7.27 -10.59 4.64
N LYS A 139 7.89 -9.58 5.25
CA LYS A 139 7.17 -8.42 5.75
C LYS A 139 6.84 -7.51 4.58
N PRO A 140 5.61 -7.01 4.47
CA PRO A 140 5.25 -6.06 3.42
C PRO A 140 5.86 -4.68 3.68
N ILE A 141 5.88 -3.86 2.65
CA ILE A 141 6.13 -2.43 2.74
C ILE A 141 4.77 -1.74 2.94
N LEU A 142 4.67 -0.88 3.96
CA LEU A 142 3.50 -0.02 4.17
C LEU A 142 3.71 1.29 3.42
N GLU A 143 2.84 1.59 2.48
CA GLU A 143 2.80 2.88 1.80
C GLU A 143 1.71 3.77 2.39
N LEU A 144 2.06 5.03 2.71
CA LEU A 144 1.18 6.02 3.33
C LEU A 144 0.85 7.15 2.37
N ASN A 145 -0.41 7.54 2.32
CA ASN A 145 -0.88 8.74 1.66
C ASN A 145 -0.73 9.93 2.61
N MET A 146 0.30 10.75 2.41
CA MET A 146 0.63 11.88 3.29
C MET A 146 -0.44 12.97 3.31
N GLU A 147 -1.31 13.03 2.29
CA GLU A 147 -2.41 14.00 2.21
C GLU A 147 -3.68 13.53 2.92
N HIS A 148 -3.72 12.27 3.38
CA HIS A 148 -4.92 11.72 4.00
C HIS A 148 -5.09 12.18 5.46
N PRO A 149 -6.30 12.59 5.89
CA PRO A 149 -6.56 13.11 7.24
C PRO A 149 -6.15 12.18 8.39
N LEU A 150 -6.25 10.85 8.22
CA LEU A 150 -5.81 9.88 9.23
C LEU A 150 -4.28 9.86 9.37
N VAL A 151 -3.54 10.08 8.28
CA VAL A 151 -2.08 10.18 8.32
C VAL A 151 -1.67 11.51 8.94
N ALA A 152 -2.38 12.61 8.64
CA ALA A 152 -2.18 13.89 9.30
C ALA A 152 -2.37 13.80 10.84
N LYS A 153 -3.41 13.06 11.31
CA LYS A 153 -3.58 12.78 12.75
C LYS A 153 -2.39 12.06 13.35
N LEU A 154 -1.77 11.13 12.61
CA LEU A 154 -0.60 10.40 13.07
C LEU A 154 0.63 11.32 13.19
N VAL A 155 0.76 12.31 12.31
CA VAL A 155 1.81 13.36 12.41
C VAL A 155 1.64 14.19 13.68
N ASP A 156 0.41 14.57 14.00
CA ASP A 156 0.09 15.45 15.13
C ASP A 156 0.09 14.71 16.48
N GLU A 157 -0.03 13.38 16.48
CA GLU A 157 -0.09 12.58 17.69
C GLU A 157 1.28 12.50 18.39
N LYS A 158 1.33 13.02 19.62
CA LYS A 158 2.58 13.07 20.43
C LYS A 158 2.71 11.91 21.39
N ASP A 159 1.62 11.27 21.73
CA ASP A 159 1.60 10.10 22.59
C ASP A 159 1.94 8.85 21.76
N ASP A 160 3.02 8.15 22.16
CA ASP A 160 3.50 6.99 21.41
C ASP A 160 2.56 5.79 21.50
N GLU A 161 1.75 5.67 22.57
CA GLU A 161 0.76 4.60 22.68
C GLU A 161 -0.39 4.83 21.68
N ASN A 162 -0.91 6.06 21.61
CA ASN A 162 -1.95 6.43 20.65
C ASN A 162 -1.44 6.39 19.20
N ALA A 163 -0.22 6.86 18.95
CA ALA A 163 0.43 6.74 17.64
C ALA A 163 0.58 5.27 17.22
N GLY A 164 0.98 4.39 18.13
CA GLY A 164 1.08 2.96 17.89
C GLY A 164 -0.26 2.31 17.56
N ARG A 165 -1.33 2.71 18.27
CA ARG A 165 -2.70 2.25 17.97
C ARG A 165 -3.14 2.69 16.57
N LEU A 166 -2.95 3.97 16.24
CA LEU A 166 -3.34 4.51 14.94
C LEU A 166 -2.55 3.86 13.80
N ALA A 167 -1.23 3.70 13.97
CA ALA A 167 -0.38 3.02 13.01
C ALA A 167 -0.80 1.55 12.81
N SER A 168 -1.14 0.84 13.91
CA SER A 168 -1.63 -0.54 13.83
C SER A 168 -2.97 -0.63 13.09
N VAL A 169 -3.90 0.28 13.35
CA VAL A 169 -5.19 0.32 12.65
C VAL A 169 -5.00 0.62 11.16
N LEU A 170 -4.12 1.56 10.79
CA LEU A 170 -3.79 1.85 9.39
C LEU A 170 -3.19 0.63 8.68
N PHE A 171 -2.27 -0.08 9.34
CA PHE A 171 -1.70 -1.32 8.82
C PHE A 171 -2.76 -2.40 8.61
N ASP A 172 -3.60 -2.63 9.60
CA ASP A 172 -4.64 -3.66 9.55
C ASP A 172 -5.72 -3.33 8.48
N GLN A 173 -6.09 -2.04 8.30
CA GLN A 173 -6.94 -1.59 7.20
C GLN A 173 -6.29 -1.85 5.84
N ALA A 174 -5.01 -1.53 5.69
CA ALA A 174 -4.27 -1.80 4.46
C ALA A 174 -4.17 -3.30 4.16
N ALA A 175 -4.00 -4.14 5.22
CA ALA A 175 -4.01 -5.58 5.09
C ALA A 175 -5.37 -6.12 4.61
N LEU A 176 -6.47 -5.64 5.19
CA LEU A 176 -7.82 -6.01 4.74
C LEU A 176 -8.06 -5.60 3.28
N SER A 177 -7.64 -4.40 2.91
CA SER A 177 -7.77 -3.90 1.53
C SER A 177 -6.95 -4.70 0.52
N ALA A 178 -5.83 -5.29 0.96
CA ALA A 178 -5.01 -6.23 0.19
C ALA A 178 -5.57 -7.67 0.18
N GLY A 179 -6.74 -7.91 0.79
CA GLY A 179 -7.36 -9.22 0.89
C GLY A 179 -6.64 -10.18 1.83
N ARG A 180 -5.83 -9.66 2.77
CA ARG A 180 -5.18 -10.46 3.82
C ARG A 180 -6.13 -10.69 4.99
N GLN A 181 -5.92 -11.80 5.67
CA GLN A 181 -6.58 -12.04 6.96
C GLN A 181 -5.78 -11.33 8.06
N LEU A 182 -6.52 -10.74 9.01
CA LEU A 182 -5.88 -10.15 10.19
C LEU A 182 -5.46 -11.26 11.17
N GLU A 183 -4.31 -11.09 11.79
CA GLU A 183 -3.84 -11.99 12.86
C GLU A 183 -4.79 -11.97 14.07
N ASN A 184 -5.28 -10.77 14.42
CA ASN A 184 -6.21 -10.58 15.54
C ASN A 184 -7.34 -9.60 15.17
N PRO A 185 -8.41 -10.08 14.50
CA PRO A 185 -9.55 -9.25 14.12
C PRO A 185 -10.26 -8.59 15.31
N ALA A 186 -10.30 -9.27 16.46
CA ALA A 186 -10.95 -8.75 17.67
C ALA A 186 -10.19 -7.53 18.23
N GLN A 187 -8.88 -7.57 18.22
CA GLN A 187 -8.03 -6.45 18.64
C GLN A 187 -8.20 -5.26 17.68
N PHE A 188 -8.20 -5.50 16.38
CA PHE A 188 -8.45 -4.44 15.39
C PHE A 188 -9.76 -3.69 15.67
N VAL A 189 -10.86 -4.42 15.90
CA VAL A 189 -12.16 -3.81 16.23
C VAL A 189 -12.10 -3.02 17.54
N GLN A 190 -11.40 -3.52 18.56
CA GLN A 190 -11.25 -2.81 19.84
C GLN A 190 -10.47 -1.51 19.66
N GLU A 191 -9.34 -1.55 18.95
CA GLU A 191 -8.51 -0.35 18.73
C GLU A 191 -9.26 0.68 17.85
N LEU A 192 -9.95 0.22 16.82
CA LEU A 192 -10.80 1.08 15.99
C LEU A 192 -11.89 1.78 16.82
N ASN A 193 -12.59 1.04 17.68
CA ASN A 193 -13.60 1.61 18.57
C ASN A 193 -13.00 2.67 19.51
N LYS A 194 -11.82 2.43 20.08
CA LYS A 194 -11.15 3.44 20.94
C LYS A 194 -10.84 4.73 20.17
N LEU A 195 -10.39 4.60 18.91
CA LEU A 195 -10.11 5.77 18.06
C LEU A 195 -11.36 6.55 17.64
N MET A 196 -12.52 5.90 17.57
CA MET A 196 -13.79 6.55 17.21
C MET A 196 -14.43 7.32 18.36
N PHE A 197 -14.07 7.00 19.60
CA PHE A 197 -14.66 7.62 20.80
C PHE A 197 -13.69 8.57 21.53
N GLN A 198 -12.53 8.84 20.94
CA GLN A 198 -11.62 9.93 21.35
C GLN A 198 -11.95 11.21 20.58
#